data_8bf6fe8151f317a97fa45f6f4dc01797
#
_entry.id   8bf6fe8151f317a97fa45f6f4dc01797
#
_cell.length_a   1.000
_cell.length_b   1.000
_cell.length_c   1.000
_cell.angle_alpha   90.00
_cell.angle_beta   90.00
_cell.angle_gamma   90.00
#
_symmetry.space_group_name_H-M   'P 1'
#
loop_
_entity.id
_entity.type
_entity.pdbx_description
1 polymer ?
#
loop_
_entity_poly.entity_id
_entity_poly.type
_entity_poly.pdbx_seq_one_letter_code
_entity_poly.pdbx_strand_id
1 'polypeptide(L)'
;MDIAVKQMQGRVPVTILQTHGDLDASNYQDLIAKGQEVYEAGARDILLDMSDTPFMGSSGLAALHSLALLVRGDELPDLESGWNVFHEIDRDRDSGLQKHIKLLNLQPQVDRTLEMTGLKQFFEVHTDLETAIASF
;
A
#
# COMPACT_ATOMS: atom_id res chain seq x y z
N MET A 1 2.02 -12.49 8.75
CA MET A 1 3.04 -11.48 8.37
C MET A 1 3.23 -10.50 9.50
N ASP A 2 4.47 -10.20 9.82
CA ASP A 2 4.77 -9.17 10.81
C ASP A 2 4.64 -7.79 10.18
N ILE A 3 3.81 -6.95 10.78
CA ILE A 3 3.62 -5.57 10.34
C ILE A 3 3.74 -4.66 11.54
N ALA A 4 4.76 -3.81 11.55
CA ALA A 4 4.93 -2.81 12.60
C ALA A 4 4.08 -1.58 12.28
N VAL A 5 3.47 -1.00 13.30
CA VAL A 5 2.65 0.20 13.16
C VAL A 5 3.29 1.32 13.98
N LYS A 6 3.52 2.46 13.33
CA LYS A 6 4.03 3.68 13.99
C LYS A 6 3.18 4.86 13.56
N GLN A 7 3.14 5.89 14.40
CA GLN A 7 2.48 7.14 14.04
C GLN A 7 3.48 8.27 14.13
N MET A 8 3.44 9.14 13.12
CA MET A 8 4.28 10.34 13.09
C MET A 8 3.43 11.53 12.70
N GLN A 9 3.76 12.69 13.25
CA GLN A 9 3.07 13.94 12.97
C GLN A 9 3.86 14.73 11.94
N GLY A 10 3.27 14.90 10.75
CA GLY A 10 3.73 15.86 9.74
C GLY A 10 2.74 17.03 9.70
N ARG A 11 2.36 17.48 8.50
CA ARG A 11 1.25 18.42 8.34
C ARG A 11 -0.06 17.81 8.81
N VAL A 12 -0.17 16.49 8.68
CA VAL A 12 -1.28 15.67 9.14
C VAL A 12 -0.70 14.49 9.90
N PRO A 13 -1.50 13.82 10.75
CA PRO A 13 -1.05 12.56 11.34
C PRO A 13 -0.85 11.51 10.26
N VAL A 14 0.30 10.82 10.25
CA VAL A 14 0.62 9.77 9.29
C VAL A 14 0.83 8.47 10.05
N THR A 15 0.14 7.40 9.61
CA THR A 15 0.32 6.06 10.14
C THR A 15 1.28 5.31 9.22
N ILE A 16 2.37 4.80 9.79
CA ILE A 16 3.38 4.04 9.05
C ILE A 16 3.12 2.56 9.29
N LEU A 17 2.94 1.81 8.20
CA LEU A 17 2.88 0.35 8.23
C LEU A 17 4.18 -0.17 7.64
N GLN A 18 4.97 -0.88 8.44
CA GLN A 18 6.21 -1.50 7.98
C GLN A 18 6.02 -3.00 7.86
N THR A 19 6.15 -3.52 6.63
CA THR A 19 6.04 -4.94 6.36
C THR A 19 7.41 -5.62 6.52
N HIS A 20 7.40 -6.84 7.07
CA HIS A 20 8.61 -7.65 7.26
C HIS A 20 8.46 -8.97 6.54
N GLY A 21 9.40 -9.26 5.63
CA GLY A 21 9.41 -10.48 4.84
C GLY A 21 8.66 -10.35 3.52
N ASP A 22 8.60 -11.44 2.77
CA ASP A 22 7.98 -11.47 1.45
C ASP A 22 6.47 -11.24 1.53
N LEU A 23 5.94 -10.47 0.61
CA LEU A 23 4.50 -10.23 0.49
C LEU A 23 3.96 -11.06 -0.68
N ASP A 24 3.20 -12.10 -0.36
CA ASP A 24 2.75 -13.11 -1.31
C ASP A 24 1.31 -13.59 -1.00
N ALA A 25 0.87 -14.62 -1.72
CA ALA A 25 -0.48 -15.16 -1.56
C ALA A 25 -0.77 -15.72 -0.16
N SER A 26 0.27 -16.08 0.60
CA SER A 26 0.08 -16.62 1.95
C SER A 26 -0.22 -15.56 3.00
N ASN A 27 0.11 -14.29 2.75
CA ASN A 27 0.05 -13.25 3.78
C ASN A 27 -0.50 -11.90 3.33
N TYR A 28 -0.82 -11.71 2.05
CA TYR A 28 -1.28 -10.39 1.56
C TYR A 28 -2.55 -9.91 2.26
N GLN A 29 -3.41 -10.83 2.71
CA GLN A 29 -4.63 -10.48 3.43
C GLN A 29 -4.32 -9.92 4.82
N ASP A 30 -3.19 -10.29 5.42
CA ASP A 30 -2.76 -9.74 6.71
C ASP A 30 -2.49 -8.23 6.59
N LEU A 31 -1.90 -7.81 5.46
CA LEU A 31 -1.64 -6.40 5.21
C LEU A 31 -2.95 -5.61 5.04
N ILE A 32 -3.90 -6.18 4.30
CA ILE A 32 -5.22 -5.56 4.13
C ILE A 32 -5.92 -5.43 5.48
N ALA A 33 -5.91 -6.50 6.28
CA ALA A 33 -6.54 -6.50 7.60
C ALA A 33 -5.90 -5.46 8.53
N LYS A 34 -4.57 -5.32 8.49
CA LYS A 34 -3.88 -4.30 9.28
C LYS A 34 -4.26 -2.89 8.83
N GLY A 35 -4.38 -2.67 7.53
CA GLY A 35 -4.87 -1.40 6.99
C GLY A 35 -6.27 -1.07 7.47
N GLN A 36 -7.19 -2.03 7.45
CA GLN A 36 -8.55 -1.87 7.97
C GLN A 36 -8.54 -1.54 9.46
N GLU A 37 -7.70 -2.23 10.23
CA GLU A 37 -7.57 -2.00 11.67
C GLU A 37 -7.16 -0.57 11.99
N VAL A 38 -6.12 -0.06 11.33
CA VAL A 38 -5.66 1.30 11.58
C VAL A 38 -6.65 2.36 11.04
N TYR A 39 -7.31 2.07 9.94
CA TYR A 39 -8.33 2.96 9.39
C TYR A 39 -9.51 3.09 10.35
N GLU A 40 -10.00 1.99 10.91
CA GLU A 40 -11.07 1.99 11.91
C GLU A 40 -10.66 2.73 13.18
N ALA A 41 -9.37 2.71 13.51
CA ALA A 41 -8.83 3.46 14.64
C ALA A 41 -8.63 4.96 14.35
N GLY A 42 -8.92 5.41 13.14
CA GLY A 42 -8.88 6.82 12.75
C GLY A 42 -7.79 7.21 11.74
N ALA A 43 -6.94 6.28 11.32
CA ALA A 43 -5.91 6.58 10.33
C ALA A 43 -6.54 6.94 8.97
N ARG A 44 -6.02 8.00 8.34
CA ARG A 44 -6.50 8.46 7.03
C ARG A 44 -5.37 8.64 6.03
N ASP A 45 -4.14 8.79 6.50
CA ASP A 45 -2.95 8.92 5.69
C ASP A 45 -1.98 7.81 6.11
N ILE A 46 -1.60 6.96 5.16
CA ILE A 46 -0.79 5.77 5.40
C ILE A 46 0.50 5.83 4.57
N LEU A 47 1.62 5.65 5.23
CA LEU A 47 2.92 5.44 4.58
C LEU A 47 3.29 3.97 4.74
N LEU A 48 3.41 3.27 3.63
CA LEU A 48 3.78 1.86 3.63
C LEU A 48 5.29 1.73 3.44
N ASP A 49 5.98 1.37 4.51
CA ASP A 49 7.41 1.16 4.51
C ASP A 49 7.73 -0.29 4.14
N MET A 50 8.33 -0.49 2.97
CA MET A 50 8.64 -1.81 2.43
C MET A 50 10.15 -2.08 2.42
N SER A 51 10.91 -1.37 3.25
CA SER A 51 12.36 -1.54 3.33
C SER A 51 12.80 -2.95 3.73
N ASP A 52 11.95 -3.69 4.43
CA ASP A 52 12.22 -5.05 4.88
C ASP A 52 11.37 -6.10 4.13
N THR A 53 10.89 -5.75 2.94
CA THR A 53 10.15 -6.65 2.05
C THR A 53 10.93 -6.86 0.76
N PRO A 54 11.74 -7.94 0.69
CA PRO A 54 12.61 -8.16 -0.47
C PRO A 54 11.88 -8.64 -1.72
N PHE A 55 10.69 -9.21 -1.57
CA PHE A 55 9.91 -9.79 -2.67
C PHE A 55 8.43 -9.47 -2.51
N MET A 56 7.78 -9.16 -3.64
CA MET A 56 6.33 -9.00 -3.70
C MET A 56 5.79 -9.77 -4.91
N GLY A 57 4.87 -10.70 -4.64
CA GLY A 57 4.13 -11.41 -5.69
C GLY A 57 2.92 -10.60 -6.16
N SER A 58 2.17 -11.17 -7.13
CA SER A 58 0.97 -10.52 -7.67
C SER A 58 -0.10 -10.25 -6.63
N SER A 59 -0.20 -11.07 -5.58
CA SER A 59 -1.14 -10.85 -4.48
C SER A 59 -0.83 -9.57 -3.70
N GLY A 60 0.46 -9.16 -3.67
CA GLY A 60 0.85 -7.89 -3.07
C GLY A 60 0.27 -6.69 -3.81
N LEU A 61 0.12 -6.78 -5.12
CA LEU A 61 -0.52 -5.74 -5.92
C LEU A 61 -1.99 -5.56 -5.51
N ALA A 62 -2.68 -6.68 -5.27
CA ALA A 62 -4.06 -6.66 -4.77
C ALA A 62 -4.14 -6.00 -3.40
N ALA A 63 -3.17 -6.26 -2.53
CA ALA A 63 -3.10 -5.62 -1.22
C ALA A 63 -2.92 -4.11 -1.32
N LEU A 64 -2.00 -3.65 -2.16
CA LEU A 64 -1.77 -2.21 -2.37
C LEU A 64 -3.01 -1.53 -2.93
N HIS A 65 -3.66 -2.15 -3.90
CA HIS A 65 -4.91 -1.64 -4.48
C HIS A 65 -6.00 -1.54 -3.41
N SER A 66 -6.15 -2.57 -2.60
CA SER A 66 -7.14 -2.59 -1.51
C SER A 66 -6.89 -1.47 -0.50
N LEU A 67 -5.63 -1.23 -0.14
CA LEU A 67 -5.28 -0.13 0.77
C LEU A 67 -5.60 1.22 0.15
N ALA A 68 -5.36 1.39 -1.15
CA ALA A 68 -5.69 2.64 -1.84
C ALA A 68 -7.21 2.90 -1.81
N LEU A 69 -8.02 1.87 -2.06
CA LEU A 69 -9.48 1.98 -1.96
C LEU A 69 -9.92 2.32 -0.54
N LEU A 70 -9.33 1.65 0.44
CA LEU A 70 -9.66 1.85 1.85
C LEU A 70 -9.47 3.31 2.28
N VAL A 71 -8.32 3.90 1.97
CA VAL A 71 -8.03 5.28 2.40
C VAL A 71 -8.80 6.34 1.61
N ARG A 72 -9.36 5.97 0.44
CA ARG A 72 -10.29 6.83 -0.30
C ARG A 72 -11.72 6.74 0.22
N GLY A 73 -12.00 5.77 1.10
CA GLY A 73 -13.35 5.50 1.59
C GLY A 73 -14.19 4.66 0.64
N ASP A 74 -13.56 4.02 -0.35
CA ASP A 74 -14.25 3.14 -1.29
C ASP A 74 -14.43 1.73 -0.72
N GLU A 75 -15.38 0.98 -1.29
CA GLU A 75 -15.62 -0.40 -0.92
C GLU A 75 -14.44 -1.28 -1.34
N LEU A 76 -14.03 -2.20 -0.45
CA LEU A 76 -12.94 -3.13 -0.76
C LEU A 76 -13.39 -4.17 -1.78
N PRO A 77 -12.48 -4.61 -2.67
CA PRO A 77 -12.81 -5.62 -3.67
C PRO A 77 -13.05 -6.99 -3.04
N ASP A 78 -13.83 -7.84 -3.72
CA ASP A 78 -13.98 -9.23 -3.36
C ASP A 78 -12.73 -10.00 -3.79
N LEU A 79 -11.86 -10.30 -2.84
CA LEU A 79 -10.59 -10.97 -3.10
C LEU A 79 -10.74 -12.45 -3.47
N GLU A 80 -11.90 -13.05 -3.15
CA GLU A 80 -12.16 -14.46 -3.49
C GLU A 80 -12.41 -14.66 -4.98
N SER A 81 -12.87 -13.63 -5.68
CA SER A 81 -13.10 -13.70 -7.11
C SER A 81 -11.84 -13.48 -7.96
N GLY A 82 -10.69 -13.27 -7.32
CA GLY A 82 -9.34 -13.27 -7.89
C GLY A 82 -9.10 -12.34 -9.07
N TRP A 83 -9.54 -12.70 -10.26
CA TRP A 83 -9.27 -11.94 -11.48
C TRP A 83 -10.03 -10.60 -11.55
N ASN A 84 -11.14 -10.46 -10.83
CA ASN A 84 -11.89 -9.21 -10.79
C ASN A 84 -11.08 -8.07 -10.17
N VAL A 85 -10.15 -8.40 -9.26
CA VAL A 85 -9.25 -7.40 -8.64
C VAL A 85 -8.40 -6.73 -9.71
N PHE A 86 -7.87 -7.49 -10.68
CA PHE A 86 -7.06 -6.93 -11.75
C PHE A 86 -7.87 -6.06 -12.71
N HIS A 87 -9.14 -6.37 -12.93
CA HIS A 87 -10.03 -5.51 -13.69
C HIS A 87 -10.29 -4.18 -12.97
N GLU A 88 -10.46 -4.22 -11.67
CA GLU A 88 -10.63 -3.01 -10.87
C GLU A 88 -9.38 -2.15 -10.87
N ILE A 89 -8.19 -2.76 -10.82
CA ILE A 89 -6.93 -2.04 -10.94
C ILE A 89 -6.87 -1.33 -12.30
N ASP A 90 -7.25 -2.00 -13.38
CA ASP A 90 -7.27 -1.40 -14.71
C ASP A 90 -8.24 -0.21 -14.80
N ARG A 91 -9.40 -0.32 -14.19
CA ARG A 91 -10.37 0.79 -14.15
C ARG A 91 -9.86 1.96 -13.34
N ASP A 92 -9.11 1.71 -12.27
CA ASP A 92 -8.57 2.73 -11.40
C ASP A 92 -7.36 3.47 -12.01
N ARG A 93 -6.85 3.02 -13.15
CA ARG A 93 -5.75 3.71 -13.84
C ARG A 93 -6.04 5.17 -14.10
N ASP A 94 -7.31 5.52 -14.29
CA ASP A 94 -7.73 6.89 -14.58
C ASP A 94 -7.92 7.74 -13.32
N SER A 95 -7.85 7.15 -12.11
CA SER A 95 -8.06 7.88 -10.86
C SER A 95 -6.85 8.73 -10.42
N GLY A 96 -5.70 8.55 -11.07
CA GLY A 96 -4.51 9.36 -10.83
C GLY A 96 -3.72 8.95 -9.61
N LEU A 97 -2.79 9.81 -9.22
CA LEU A 97 -1.86 9.56 -8.11
C LEU A 97 -2.58 9.56 -6.77
N GLN A 98 -2.31 8.55 -5.94
CA GLN A 98 -2.92 8.44 -4.62
C GLN A 98 -2.37 9.51 -3.68
N LYS A 99 -3.26 10.13 -2.91
CA LYS A 99 -2.92 11.22 -1.98
C LYS A 99 -2.77 10.74 -0.55
N HIS A 100 -3.46 9.68 -0.19
CA HIS A 100 -3.60 9.22 1.20
C HIS A 100 -2.84 7.93 1.49
N ILE A 101 -2.16 7.38 0.50
CA ILE A 101 -1.23 6.26 0.66
C ILE A 101 0.00 6.49 -0.21
N LYS A 102 1.17 6.33 0.39
CA LYS A 102 2.45 6.50 -0.29
C LYS A 102 3.38 5.36 0.13
N LEU A 103 4.41 5.12 -0.67
CA LEU A 103 5.33 4.01 -0.46
C LEU A 103 6.71 4.54 -0.08
N LEU A 104 7.42 3.80 0.76
CA LEU A 104 8.75 4.17 1.25
C LEU A 104 9.72 3.01 1.08
N ASN A 105 10.90 3.30 0.54
CA ASN A 105 12.05 2.39 0.47
C ASN A 105 11.75 1.05 -0.21
N LEU A 106 11.29 1.10 -1.47
CA LEU A 106 11.04 -0.12 -2.24
C LEU A 106 12.35 -0.84 -2.55
N GLN A 107 12.40 -2.14 -2.28
CA GLN A 107 13.51 -2.97 -2.72
C GLN A 107 13.43 -3.24 -4.23
N PRO A 108 14.54 -3.62 -4.89
CA PRO A 108 14.59 -3.69 -6.36
C PRO A 108 13.53 -4.57 -7.01
N GLN A 109 13.23 -5.75 -6.44
CA GLN A 109 12.22 -6.64 -7.01
C GLN A 109 10.81 -6.03 -6.88
N VAL A 110 10.51 -5.44 -5.73
CA VAL A 110 9.22 -4.80 -5.46
C VAL A 110 9.02 -3.62 -6.42
N ASP A 111 10.03 -2.78 -6.56
CA ASP A 111 10.01 -1.64 -7.47
C ASP A 111 9.77 -2.09 -8.91
N ARG A 112 10.48 -3.13 -9.34
CA ARG A 112 10.34 -3.69 -10.68
C ARG A 112 8.93 -4.22 -10.94
N THR A 113 8.36 -4.95 -9.97
CA THR A 113 7.02 -5.51 -10.09
C THR A 113 5.98 -4.39 -10.23
N LEU A 114 6.09 -3.34 -9.45
CA LEU A 114 5.19 -2.18 -9.55
C LEU A 114 5.36 -1.46 -10.88
N GLU A 115 6.58 -1.31 -11.36
CA GLU A 115 6.87 -0.64 -12.62
C GLU A 115 6.33 -1.45 -13.81
N MET A 116 6.57 -2.76 -13.84
CA MET A 116 6.13 -3.64 -14.93
C MET A 116 4.61 -3.73 -15.05
N THR A 117 3.90 -3.65 -13.95
CA THR A 117 2.44 -3.70 -13.94
C THR A 117 1.78 -2.34 -14.17
N GLY A 118 2.56 -1.26 -14.20
CA GLY A 118 2.06 0.09 -14.32
C GLY A 118 1.52 0.67 -13.02
N LEU A 119 1.53 -0.09 -11.94
CA LEU A 119 0.95 0.36 -10.66
C LEU A 119 1.79 1.45 -10.00
N LYS A 120 3.10 1.49 -10.28
CA LYS A 120 4.02 2.46 -9.69
C LYS A 120 3.60 3.91 -9.97
N GLN A 121 3.00 4.16 -11.13
CA GLN A 121 2.58 5.53 -11.49
C GLN A 121 1.43 6.07 -10.63
N PHE A 122 0.74 5.21 -9.87
CA PHE A 122 -0.36 5.62 -9.00
C PHE A 122 0.09 5.96 -7.58
N PHE A 123 1.34 5.65 -7.22
CA PHE A 123 1.86 5.84 -5.87
C PHE A 123 3.09 6.72 -5.89
N GLU A 124 3.15 7.71 -5.00
CA GLU A 124 4.41 8.38 -4.73
C GLU A 124 5.33 7.43 -3.99
N VAL A 125 6.56 7.32 -4.45
CA VAL A 125 7.58 6.47 -3.85
C VAL A 125 8.67 7.37 -3.28
N HIS A 126 8.94 7.23 -2.01
CA HIS A 126 9.94 8.01 -1.30
C HIS A 126 11.08 7.12 -0.82
N THR A 127 12.26 7.71 -0.67
CA THR A 127 13.45 7.03 -0.14
C THR A 127 13.90 7.65 1.18
N ASP A 128 13.23 8.71 1.63
CA ASP A 128 13.52 9.42 2.87
C ASP A 128 12.25 9.55 3.71
N LEU A 129 12.31 9.09 4.96
CA LEU A 129 11.15 9.08 5.84
C LEU A 129 10.61 10.49 6.11
N GLU A 130 11.48 11.44 6.40
CA GLU A 130 11.05 12.81 6.73
C GLU A 130 10.36 13.47 5.54
N THR A 131 10.91 13.31 4.34
CA THR A 131 10.32 13.81 3.11
C THR A 131 8.96 13.17 2.84
N ALA A 132 8.86 11.86 3.05
CA ALA A 132 7.61 11.13 2.87
C ALA A 132 6.52 11.66 3.82
N ILE A 133 6.84 11.82 5.10
CA ILE A 133 5.90 12.34 6.10
C ILE A 133 5.45 13.76 5.75
N ALA A 134 6.37 14.61 5.31
CA ALA A 134 6.06 15.99 4.95
C ALA A 134 5.22 16.12 3.67
N SER A 135 5.18 15.08 2.84
CA SER A 135 4.48 15.10 1.56
C SER A 135 2.97 14.93 1.66
N PHE A 136 2.47 14.45 2.79
CA PHE A 136 1.04 14.24 3.01
C PHE A 136 0.29 15.55 3.28
#